data_547d51d25b748da3d845fb80235a5dca
#
_entry.id   547d51d25b748da3d845fb80235a5dca
#
_cell.length_a   1.000
_cell.length_b   1.000
_cell.length_c   1.000
_cell.angle_alpha   90.00
_cell.angle_beta   90.00
_cell.angle_gamma   90.00
#
_symmetry.space_group_name_H-M   'P 1'
#
loop_
_entity.id
_entity.type
_entity.pdbx_description
1 polymer ?
#
loop_
_entity_poly.entity_id
_entity_poly.type
_entity_poly.pdbx_seq_one_letter_code
_entity_poly.pdbx_strand_id
1 'polypeptide(L)'
;MDEIVEQGFDRLQTLISETKQKQDDAYRELCNQSAALLSRMIEAVAPIAGEIGSEFLLKAKQDTKGELYDQKYYDEKMIILGKTDSPMEYRPDDPKKKVTQQFCVLSEKGVLYELMFSNDGFVVDTFASPLTPEDALVFYGYDIM
;
A
#
# COMPACT_ATOMS: atom_id res chain seq x y z
N MET A 1 44.81 -12.08 26.06
CA MET A 1 44.74 -11.50 24.70
C MET A 1 45.54 -10.22 24.68
N ASP A 2 46.22 -9.96 23.58
CA ASP A 2 47.01 -8.76 23.42
C ASP A 2 46.13 -7.52 23.44
N GLU A 3 46.50 -6.51 24.22
CA GLU A 3 45.76 -5.25 24.37
C GLU A 3 45.58 -4.53 23.03
N ILE A 4 46.58 -4.61 22.11
CA ILE A 4 46.50 -4.01 20.79
C ILE A 4 45.41 -4.67 19.95
N VAL A 5 45.21 -5.97 20.07
CA VAL A 5 44.16 -6.71 19.36
C VAL A 5 42.77 -6.29 19.89
N GLU A 6 42.60 -6.16 21.19
CA GLU A 6 41.34 -5.71 21.78
C GLU A 6 41.00 -4.29 21.35
N GLN A 7 41.94 -3.38 21.34
CA GLN A 7 41.72 -1.99 20.87
C GLN A 7 41.34 -1.96 19.38
N GLY A 8 41.97 -2.79 18.57
CA GLY A 8 41.64 -2.89 17.15
C GLY A 8 40.25 -3.44 16.91
N PHE A 9 39.84 -4.44 17.71
CA PHE A 9 38.51 -5.01 17.65
C PHE A 9 37.42 -3.99 18.06
N ASP A 10 37.65 -3.24 19.13
CA ASP A 10 36.74 -2.21 19.61
C ASP A 10 36.56 -1.09 18.58
N ARG A 11 37.65 -0.67 17.93
CA ARG A 11 37.60 0.31 16.84
C ARG A 11 36.78 -0.20 15.66
N LEU A 12 36.96 -1.46 15.29
CA LEU A 12 36.23 -2.07 14.20
C LEU A 12 34.73 -2.12 14.50
N GLN A 13 34.35 -2.52 15.71
CA GLN A 13 32.95 -2.51 16.15
C GLN A 13 32.34 -1.12 16.10
N THR A 14 33.05 -0.12 16.57
CA THR A 14 32.60 1.29 16.54
C THR A 14 32.39 1.75 15.11
N LEU A 15 33.33 1.44 14.22
CA LEU A 15 33.26 1.82 12.80
C LEU A 15 32.07 1.15 12.12
N ILE A 16 31.82 -0.12 12.39
CA ILE A 16 30.67 -0.87 11.83
C ILE A 16 29.37 -0.25 12.33
N SER A 17 29.26 0.06 13.62
CA SER A 17 28.06 0.69 14.19
C SER A 17 27.80 2.05 13.60
N GLU A 18 28.82 2.89 13.44
CA GLU A 18 28.68 4.22 12.83
C GLU A 18 28.27 4.13 11.35
N THR A 19 28.85 3.20 10.62
CA THR A 19 28.50 2.98 9.19
C THR A 19 27.05 2.53 9.06
N LYS A 20 26.62 1.59 9.89
CA LYS A 20 25.25 1.12 9.91
C LYS A 20 24.27 2.24 10.24
N GLN A 21 24.61 3.09 11.22
CA GLN A 21 23.78 4.24 11.60
C GLN A 21 23.65 5.23 10.44
N LYS A 22 24.73 5.50 9.72
CA LYS A 22 24.69 6.38 8.54
C LYS A 22 23.83 5.78 7.42
N GLN A 23 23.90 4.47 7.21
CA GLN A 23 23.04 3.80 6.22
C GLN A 23 21.56 3.86 6.62
N ASP A 24 21.24 3.64 7.88
CA ASP A 24 19.87 3.71 8.39
C ASP A 24 19.31 5.13 8.25
N ASP A 25 20.12 6.15 8.57
CA ASP A 25 19.73 7.57 8.45
C ASP A 25 19.51 7.95 6.99
N ALA A 26 20.39 7.52 6.07
CA ALA A 26 20.25 7.77 4.64
C ALA A 26 19.01 7.10 4.06
N TYR A 27 18.73 5.86 4.47
CA TYR A 27 17.53 5.14 4.05
C TYR A 27 16.26 5.83 4.53
N ARG A 28 16.24 6.26 5.79
CA ARG A 28 15.10 6.97 6.38
C ARG A 28 14.85 8.29 5.64
N GLU A 29 15.91 9.04 5.35
CA GLU A 29 15.81 10.28 4.59
C GLU A 29 15.26 10.03 3.19
N LEU A 30 15.75 8.99 2.50
CA LEU A 30 15.24 8.61 1.19
C LEU A 30 13.75 8.27 1.24
N CYS A 31 13.31 7.51 2.24
CA CYS A 31 11.89 7.17 2.41
C CYS A 31 11.04 8.42 2.64
N ASN A 32 11.52 9.36 3.46
CA ASN A 32 10.82 10.61 3.73
C ASN A 32 10.70 11.47 2.48
N GLN A 33 11.78 11.59 1.71
CA GLN A 33 11.77 12.34 0.45
C GLN A 33 10.86 11.70 -0.59
N SER A 34 10.88 10.37 -0.69
CA SER A 34 10.02 9.64 -1.61
C SER A 34 8.54 9.78 -1.26
N ALA A 35 8.21 9.71 0.03
CA ALA A 35 6.83 9.90 0.50
C ALA A 35 6.35 11.34 0.25
N ALA A 36 7.21 12.34 0.45
CA ALA A 36 6.90 13.74 0.15
C ALA A 36 6.67 13.96 -1.35
N LEU A 37 7.49 13.34 -2.20
CA LEU A 37 7.32 13.39 -3.65
C LEU A 37 6.01 12.73 -4.07
N LEU A 38 5.71 11.56 -3.53
CA LEU A 38 4.44 10.87 -3.81
C LEU A 38 3.24 11.73 -3.41
N SER A 39 3.29 12.40 -2.26
CA SER A 39 2.22 13.31 -1.83
C SER A 39 2.00 14.45 -2.81
N ARG A 40 3.08 15.03 -3.36
CA ARG A 40 2.98 16.08 -4.38
C ARG A 40 2.41 15.56 -5.69
N MET A 41 2.80 14.35 -6.09
CA MET A 41 2.25 13.69 -7.28
C MET A 41 0.77 13.42 -7.12
N ILE A 42 0.33 12.99 -5.94
CA ILE A 42 -1.08 12.75 -5.61
C ILE A 42 -1.89 14.03 -5.77
N GLU A 43 -1.41 15.16 -5.25
CA GLU A 43 -2.10 16.45 -5.38
C GLU A 43 -2.27 16.84 -6.86
N ALA A 44 -1.26 16.58 -7.69
CA ALA A 44 -1.31 16.88 -9.11
C ALA A 44 -2.25 15.94 -9.89
N VAL A 45 -2.34 14.69 -9.50
CA VAL A 45 -3.07 13.63 -10.24
C VAL A 45 -4.52 13.49 -9.75
N ALA A 46 -4.83 13.84 -8.52
CA ALA A 46 -6.17 13.67 -7.96
C ALA A 46 -7.29 14.26 -8.83
N PRO A 47 -7.18 15.48 -9.40
CA PRO A 47 -8.19 15.99 -10.32
C PRO A 47 -8.37 15.15 -11.56
N ILE A 48 -7.27 14.55 -12.06
CA ILE A 48 -7.30 13.66 -13.23
C ILE A 48 -8.04 12.37 -12.87
N ALA A 49 -7.88 11.86 -11.65
CA ALA A 49 -8.62 10.70 -11.17
C ALA A 49 -10.14 10.94 -11.20
N GLY A 50 -10.59 12.16 -10.96
CA GLY A 50 -11.99 12.53 -11.10
C GLY A 50 -12.50 12.52 -12.53
N GLU A 51 -11.61 12.75 -13.51
CA GLU A 51 -11.98 12.76 -14.95
C GLU A 51 -11.94 11.38 -15.58
N ILE A 52 -10.87 10.60 -15.31
CA ILE A 52 -10.63 9.31 -15.96
C ILE A 52 -10.90 8.10 -15.07
N GLY A 53 -11.08 8.31 -13.78
CA GLY A 53 -11.31 7.25 -12.83
C GLY A 53 -12.69 6.60 -12.97
N SER A 54 -12.89 5.52 -12.24
CA SER A 54 -14.15 4.78 -12.20
C SER A 54 -14.66 4.67 -10.78
N GLU A 55 -15.97 4.47 -10.64
CA GLU A 55 -16.56 4.07 -9.39
C GLU A 55 -16.29 2.58 -9.18
N PHE A 56 -15.64 2.24 -8.07
CA PHE A 56 -15.31 0.84 -7.78
C PHE A 56 -16.45 0.17 -7.03
N LEU A 57 -16.60 -1.13 -7.28
CA LEU A 57 -17.62 -1.94 -6.63
C LEU A 57 -17.36 -2.04 -5.14
N LEU A 58 -18.35 -1.64 -4.34
CA LEU A 58 -18.31 -1.80 -2.88
C LEU A 58 -18.83 -3.18 -2.48
N LYS A 59 -19.98 -3.57 -3.01
CA LYS A 59 -20.65 -4.81 -2.68
C LYS A 59 -21.62 -5.20 -3.79
N ALA A 60 -21.70 -6.49 -4.06
CA ALA A 60 -22.70 -7.05 -4.96
C ALA A 60 -23.06 -8.45 -4.50
N LYS A 61 -24.29 -8.87 -4.82
CA LYS A 61 -24.71 -10.26 -4.66
C LYS A 61 -24.44 -11.02 -5.96
N GLN A 62 -24.18 -12.31 -5.86
CA GLN A 62 -23.84 -13.15 -6.99
C GLN A 62 -24.87 -14.28 -7.09
N ASP A 63 -25.39 -14.53 -8.29
CA ASP A 63 -26.32 -15.62 -8.54
C ASP A 63 -25.59 -16.95 -8.81
N THR A 64 -26.34 -18.02 -9.05
CA THR A 64 -25.76 -19.36 -9.30
C THR A 64 -24.92 -19.43 -10.57
N LYS A 65 -25.11 -18.49 -11.51
CA LYS A 65 -24.35 -18.41 -12.76
C LYS A 65 -23.13 -17.50 -12.65
N GLY A 66 -22.91 -16.86 -11.48
CA GLY A 66 -21.84 -15.92 -11.26
C GLY A 66 -22.14 -14.49 -11.70
N GLU A 67 -23.36 -14.19 -12.11
CA GLU A 67 -23.78 -12.83 -12.48
C GLU A 67 -24.01 -11.98 -11.23
N LEU A 68 -23.55 -10.73 -11.28
CA LEU A 68 -23.69 -9.80 -10.17
C LEU A 68 -25.03 -9.06 -10.24
N TYR A 69 -25.66 -8.87 -9.10
CA TYR A 69 -26.87 -8.09 -8.97
C TYR A 69 -26.88 -7.30 -7.65
N ASP A 70 -27.79 -6.34 -7.50
CA ASP A 70 -27.88 -5.45 -6.32
C ASP A 70 -26.53 -4.79 -6.02
N GLN A 71 -25.91 -4.24 -7.06
CA GLN A 71 -24.57 -3.67 -7.00
C GLN A 71 -24.57 -2.33 -6.29
N LYS A 72 -23.58 -2.13 -5.42
CA LYS A 72 -23.30 -0.86 -4.75
C LYS A 72 -21.87 -0.45 -5.05
N TYR A 73 -21.64 0.84 -5.26
CA TYR A 73 -20.36 1.39 -5.63
C TYR A 73 -19.91 2.44 -4.61
N TYR A 74 -18.60 2.69 -4.55
CA TYR A 74 -18.05 3.80 -3.78
C TYR A 74 -18.46 5.12 -4.41
N ASP A 75 -18.67 6.15 -3.59
CA ASP A 75 -19.08 7.49 -4.04
C ASP A 75 -17.96 8.24 -4.79
N GLU A 76 -16.72 7.85 -4.58
CA GLU A 76 -15.56 8.49 -5.16
C GLU A 76 -15.07 7.72 -6.38
N LYS A 77 -14.67 8.47 -7.42
CA LYS A 77 -13.94 7.87 -8.54
C LYS A 77 -12.50 7.63 -8.13
N MET A 78 -11.95 6.50 -8.54
CA MET A 78 -10.62 6.06 -8.18
C MET A 78 -9.88 5.49 -9.38
N ILE A 79 -8.55 5.54 -9.32
CA ILE A 79 -7.67 4.89 -10.29
C ILE A 79 -6.76 3.90 -9.57
N ILE A 80 -6.45 2.80 -10.24
CA ILE A 80 -5.53 1.80 -9.71
C ILE A 80 -4.10 2.27 -9.98
N LEU A 81 -3.29 2.37 -8.92
CA LEU A 81 -1.87 2.68 -9.02
C LEU A 81 -0.99 1.44 -9.01
N GLY A 82 -1.42 0.40 -8.31
CA GLY A 82 -0.64 -0.81 -8.20
C GLY A 82 -1.45 -1.98 -7.66
N LYS A 83 -0.92 -3.18 -7.86
CA LYS A 83 -1.49 -4.44 -7.40
C LYS A 83 -0.42 -5.25 -6.70
N THR A 84 -0.75 -5.92 -5.59
CA THR A 84 0.18 -6.84 -4.95
C THR A 84 -0.01 -8.25 -5.48
N ASP A 85 1.10 -8.96 -5.69
CA ASP A 85 1.11 -10.40 -6.04
C ASP A 85 0.87 -11.28 -4.82
N SER A 86 1.01 -10.73 -3.63
CA SER A 86 0.86 -11.44 -2.36
C SER A 86 -0.18 -10.75 -1.49
N PRO A 87 -1.48 -10.84 -1.83
CA PRO A 87 -2.52 -10.22 -1.03
C PRO A 87 -2.58 -10.82 0.37
N MET A 88 -3.11 -10.06 1.33
CA MET A 88 -3.38 -10.56 2.67
C MET A 88 -4.32 -11.76 2.59
N GLU A 89 -4.14 -12.72 3.50
CA GLU A 89 -4.97 -13.91 3.50
C GLU A 89 -6.42 -13.60 3.87
N TYR A 90 -6.62 -12.78 4.90
CA TYR A 90 -7.94 -12.38 5.39
C TYR A 90 -8.04 -10.88 5.56
N ARG A 91 -9.26 -10.37 5.48
CA ARG A 91 -9.53 -8.94 5.64
C ARG A 91 -9.37 -8.52 7.10
N PRO A 92 -8.77 -7.34 7.37
CA PRO A 92 -8.63 -6.86 8.74
C PRO A 92 -9.96 -6.48 9.40
N ASP A 93 -10.98 -6.16 8.63
CA ASP A 93 -12.32 -5.82 9.14
C ASP A 93 -13.17 -7.07 9.44
N ASP A 94 -12.90 -8.18 8.73
CA ASP A 94 -13.62 -9.44 8.91
C ASP A 94 -12.69 -10.62 8.65
N PRO A 95 -12.16 -11.28 9.71
CA PRO A 95 -11.24 -12.40 9.55
C PRO A 95 -11.82 -13.63 8.87
N LYS A 96 -13.15 -13.69 8.70
CA LYS A 96 -13.81 -14.79 8.00
C LYS A 96 -13.79 -14.62 6.48
N LYS A 97 -13.50 -13.42 6.00
CA LYS A 97 -13.47 -13.12 4.57
C LYS A 97 -12.05 -13.20 4.05
N LYS A 98 -11.87 -14.04 3.04
CA LYS A 98 -10.58 -14.21 2.38
C LYS A 98 -10.39 -13.14 1.30
N VAL A 99 -9.20 -12.55 1.25
CA VAL A 99 -8.84 -11.57 0.23
C VAL A 99 -8.45 -12.30 -1.06
N THR A 100 -9.15 -12.01 -2.16
CA THR A 100 -8.84 -12.56 -3.48
C THR A 100 -7.94 -11.65 -4.29
N GLN A 101 -8.11 -10.33 -4.17
CA GLN A 101 -7.29 -9.33 -4.85
C GLN A 101 -7.10 -8.13 -3.93
N GLN A 102 -5.96 -7.46 -4.07
CA GLN A 102 -5.60 -6.32 -3.26
C GLN A 102 -4.87 -5.28 -4.13
N PHE A 103 -5.37 -4.04 -4.10
CA PHE A 103 -4.87 -2.96 -4.95
C PHE A 103 -4.58 -1.70 -4.13
N CYS A 104 -3.61 -0.91 -4.61
CA CYS A 104 -3.44 0.47 -4.18
C CYS A 104 -4.16 1.38 -5.18
N VAL A 105 -5.07 2.21 -4.70
CA VAL A 105 -5.87 3.11 -5.53
C VAL A 105 -5.74 4.55 -5.04
N LEU A 106 -5.93 5.50 -5.94
CA LEU A 106 -6.01 6.92 -5.64
C LEU A 106 -7.41 7.43 -5.92
N SER A 107 -8.05 8.04 -4.91
CA SER A 107 -9.36 8.66 -5.08
C SER A 107 -9.25 10.07 -5.68
N GLU A 108 -10.35 10.56 -6.24
CA GLU A 108 -10.45 11.92 -6.77
C GLU A 108 -10.26 13.00 -5.69
N LYS A 109 -10.40 12.64 -4.42
CA LYS A 109 -10.18 13.54 -3.28
C LYS A 109 -8.72 13.58 -2.82
N GLY A 110 -7.83 12.85 -3.49
CA GLY A 110 -6.41 12.84 -3.16
C GLY A 110 -6.05 11.92 -2.01
N VAL A 111 -6.86 10.90 -1.75
CA VAL A 111 -6.61 9.90 -0.69
C VAL A 111 -6.20 8.57 -1.30
N LEU A 112 -5.13 7.99 -0.78
CA LEU A 112 -4.73 6.63 -1.13
C LEU A 112 -5.50 5.63 -0.28
N TYR A 113 -5.99 4.58 -0.93
CA TYR A 113 -6.65 3.45 -0.26
C TYR A 113 -6.04 2.14 -0.71
N GLU A 114 -6.09 1.18 0.19
CA GLU A 114 -5.85 -0.22 -0.11
C GLU A 114 -7.21 -0.91 -0.24
N LEU A 115 -7.54 -1.35 -1.46
CA LEU A 115 -8.79 -2.06 -1.74
C LEU A 115 -8.56 -3.56 -1.71
N MET A 116 -9.33 -4.24 -0.88
CA MET A 116 -9.29 -5.71 -0.75
C MET A 116 -10.62 -6.27 -1.21
N PHE A 117 -10.58 -7.11 -2.24
CA PHE A 117 -11.75 -7.78 -2.79
C PHE A 117 -11.91 -9.15 -2.15
N SER A 118 -13.14 -9.51 -1.81
CA SER A 118 -13.50 -10.83 -1.29
C SER A 118 -14.69 -11.36 -2.07
N ASN A 119 -14.64 -12.65 -2.42
CA ASN A 119 -15.71 -13.33 -3.12
C ASN A 119 -15.92 -14.71 -2.47
N ASP A 120 -17.07 -14.92 -1.84
CA ASP A 120 -17.42 -16.18 -1.20
C ASP A 120 -18.36 -17.07 -2.05
N GLY A 121 -18.60 -16.68 -3.31
CA GLY A 121 -19.50 -17.36 -4.22
C GLY A 121 -20.94 -16.83 -4.18
N PHE A 122 -21.31 -16.10 -3.12
CA PHE A 122 -22.65 -15.52 -2.96
C PHE A 122 -22.62 -14.01 -2.91
N VAL A 123 -21.58 -13.45 -2.33
CA VAL A 123 -21.37 -12.00 -2.17
C VAL A 123 -19.96 -11.66 -2.61
N VAL A 124 -19.85 -10.62 -3.45
CA VAL A 124 -18.59 -9.97 -3.77
C VAL A 124 -18.57 -8.64 -3.05
N ASP A 125 -17.60 -8.41 -2.20
CA ASP A 125 -17.48 -7.14 -1.52
C ASP A 125 -16.04 -6.70 -1.39
N THR A 126 -15.86 -5.44 -1.00
CA THR A 126 -14.55 -4.82 -0.85
C THR A 126 -14.44 -4.14 0.49
N PHE A 127 -13.21 -4.01 0.93
CA PHE A 127 -12.85 -3.18 2.08
C PHE A 127 -11.79 -2.17 1.64
N ALA A 128 -12.04 -0.89 1.91
CA ALA A 128 -11.10 0.20 1.62
C ALA A 128 -10.48 0.69 2.93
N SER A 129 -9.15 0.59 3.01
CA SER A 129 -8.39 1.09 4.15
C SER A 129 -7.50 2.25 3.70
N PRO A 130 -7.57 3.42 4.36
CA PRO A 130 -6.68 4.52 3.99
C PRO A 130 -5.21 4.15 4.15
N LEU A 131 -4.38 4.59 3.21
CA LEU A 131 -2.93 4.41 3.25
C LEU A 131 -2.24 5.76 3.33
N THR A 132 -1.19 5.83 4.15
CA THR A 132 -0.25 6.94 4.07
C THR A 132 0.67 6.76 2.86
N PRO A 133 1.26 7.83 2.30
CA PRO A 133 2.25 7.68 1.21
C PRO A 133 3.42 6.78 1.60
N GLU A 134 3.88 6.84 2.85
CA GLU A 134 4.95 5.98 3.36
C GLU A 134 4.58 4.51 3.29
N ASP A 135 3.40 4.15 3.78
CA ASP A 135 2.91 2.76 3.78
C ASP A 135 2.67 2.26 2.36
N ALA A 136 2.16 3.12 1.49
CA ALA A 136 1.94 2.77 0.08
C ALA A 136 3.25 2.39 -0.61
N LEU A 137 4.33 3.15 -0.37
CA LEU A 137 5.65 2.84 -0.93
C LEU A 137 6.23 1.56 -0.35
N VAL A 138 6.00 1.29 0.94
CA VAL A 138 6.48 0.05 1.58
C VAL A 138 5.76 -1.17 1.01
N PHE A 139 4.45 -1.11 0.86
CA PHE A 139 3.64 -2.28 0.46
C PHE A 139 3.60 -2.51 -1.05
N TYR A 140 3.67 -1.47 -1.85
CA TYR A 140 3.49 -1.56 -3.31
C TYR A 140 4.74 -1.16 -4.10
N GLY A 141 5.77 -0.62 -3.42
CA GLY A 141 7.01 -0.20 -4.06
C GLY A 141 6.88 1.09 -4.85
N TYR A 142 7.95 1.43 -5.57
CA TYR A 142 8.00 2.67 -6.35
C TYR A 142 7.22 2.62 -7.66
N ASP A 143 6.70 1.46 -8.03
CA ASP A 143 5.91 1.29 -9.26
C ASP A 143 4.62 2.11 -9.26
N ILE A 144 4.14 2.51 -8.08
CA ILE A 144 2.94 3.35 -7.95
C ILE A 144 3.21 4.82 -8.30
N MET A 145 4.47 5.21 -8.34
CA MET A 145 4.89 6.54 -8.74
C MET A 145 5.04 6.63 -10.27
#